data_d7683bf5eae196b0efb4eb93e4aa7756
#
_entry.id   d7683bf5eae196b0efb4eb93e4aa7756
#
_cell.length_a   1.000
_cell.length_b   1.000
_cell.length_c   1.000
_cell.angle_alpha   90.00
_cell.angle_beta   90.00
_cell.angle_gamma   90.00
#
_symmetry.space_group_name_H-M   'P 1'
#
loop_
_entity.id
_entity.type
_entity.pdbx_description
1 polymer ?
#
loop_
_entity_poly.entity_id
_entity_poly.type
_entity_poly.pdbx_seq_one_letter_code
_entity_poly.pdbx_strand_id
1 'polypeptide(L)'
;MKIVINDCYGGFCLSSAALDYYDKLCGNTEGRSKHDTGGRIPRHDVNLVKTVEDLGKEANGEHTHLVIIDVAHEFYSTTSYDGIESLLLNNDMARAHLVKFAKEHTDHMAIANEIDRIMRL
;
A
#
# COMPACT_ATOMS: atom_id res chain seq x y z
N MET A 1 5.57 -7.12 2.74
CA MET A 1 5.28 -5.92 1.93
C MET A 1 4.59 -4.89 2.82
N LYS A 2 5.05 -3.67 2.77
CA LYS A 2 4.47 -2.59 3.58
C LYS A 2 3.36 -1.88 2.82
N ILE A 3 2.27 -1.57 3.51
CA ILE A 3 1.18 -0.74 2.97
C ILE A 3 0.85 0.38 3.94
N VAL A 4 0.30 1.46 3.41
CA VAL A 4 -0.17 2.60 4.20
C VAL A 4 -1.69 2.57 4.24
N ILE A 5 -2.28 2.66 5.43
CA ILE A 5 -3.73 2.80 5.58
C ILE A 5 -4.06 3.98 6.49
N ASN A 6 -5.28 4.46 6.38
CA ASN A 6 -5.80 5.48 7.28
C ASN A 6 -6.56 4.83 8.43
N ASP A 7 -6.12 5.10 9.66
CA ASP A 7 -6.70 4.56 10.90
C ASP A 7 -7.46 5.67 11.66
N CYS A 8 -8.23 6.46 10.93
CA CYS A 8 -9.00 7.54 11.54
C CYS A 8 -10.26 7.85 10.70
N TYR A 9 -11.28 8.36 11.38
CA TYR A 9 -12.48 8.85 10.67
C TYR A 9 -12.11 10.08 9.83
N GLY A 10 -12.70 10.20 8.65
CA GLY A 10 -12.47 11.34 7.77
C GLY A 10 -11.84 10.99 6.42
N GLY A 11 -11.38 9.77 6.25
CA GLY A 11 -10.85 9.29 4.98
C GLY A 11 -9.34 9.50 4.81
N PHE A 12 -8.78 8.80 3.85
CA PHE A 12 -7.37 8.86 3.52
C PHE A 12 -7.03 10.24 2.95
N CYS A 13 -6.10 10.93 3.58
CA CYS A 13 -5.67 12.24 3.12
C CYS A 13 -4.19 12.47 3.48
N LEU A 14 -3.40 12.79 2.47
CA LEU A 14 -2.02 13.22 2.66
C LEU A 14 -1.98 14.73 2.90
N SER A 15 -1.07 15.19 3.76
CA SER A 15 -0.80 16.61 3.92
C SER A 15 -0.21 17.19 2.64
N SER A 16 -0.23 18.52 2.52
CA SER A 16 0.41 19.19 1.38
C SER A 16 1.90 18.88 1.31
N ALA A 17 2.56 18.82 2.46
CA ALA A 17 3.98 18.45 2.54
C ALA A 17 4.21 17.02 2.03
N ALA A 18 3.32 16.10 2.38
CA ALA A 18 3.42 14.72 1.94
C ALA A 18 3.19 14.57 0.44
N LEU A 19 2.22 15.28 -0.12
CA LEU A 19 1.98 15.28 -1.56
C LEU A 19 3.18 15.82 -2.32
N ASP A 20 3.77 16.91 -1.86
CA ASP A 20 4.98 17.48 -2.47
C ASP A 20 6.16 16.51 -2.40
N TYR A 21 6.36 15.89 -1.26
CA TYR A 21 7.42 14.91 -1.06
C TYR A 21 7.25 13.69 -1.97
N TYR A 22 6.03 13.16 -2.02
CA TYR A 22 5.69 12.04 -2.90
C TYR A 22 5.94 12.38 -4.37
N ASP A 23 5.51 13.56 -4.81
CA ASP A 23 5.70 13.98 -6.19
C ASP A 23 7.17 14.12 -6.55
N LYS A 24 8.00 14.60 -5.63
CA LYS A 24 9.45 14.65 -5.83
C LYS A 24 10.07 13.26 -5.96
N LEU A 25 9.62 12.31 -5.14
CA LEU A 25 10.08 10.93 -5.24
C LEU A 25 9.71 10.29 -6.57
N CYS A 26 8.51 10.60 -7.08
CA CYS A 26 8.04 10.09 -8.36
C CYS A 26 8.62 10.82 -9.57
N GLY A 27 9.30 11.96 -9.36
CA GLY A 27 9.77 12.81 -10.45
C GLY A 27 8.64 13.58 -11.13
N ASN A 28 7.49 13.71 -10.48
CA ASN A 28 6.36 14.44 -11.03
C ASN A 28 6.52 15.94 -10.78
N THR A 29 6.53 16.72 -11.85
CA THR A 29 6.69 18.18 -11.78
C THR A 29 5.40 18.95 -12.00
N GLU A 30 4.31 18.26 -12.35
CA GLU A 30 3.01 18.88 -12.53
C GLU A 30 2.36 19.15 -11.17
N GLY A 31 1.73 20.32 -11.04
CA GLY A 31 1.01 20.66 -9.82
C GLY A 31 -0.23 19.81 -9.63
N ARG A 32 -0.59 19.58 -8.38
CA ARG A 32 -1.80 18.85 -8.02
C ARG A 32 -2.96 19.79 -7.78
N SER A 33 -4.18 19.27 -7.97
CA SER A 33 -5.40 19.96 -7.58
C SER A 33 -5.41 20.23 -6.08
N LYS A 34 -6.02 21.36 -5.65
CA LYS A 34 -6.20 21.68 -4.24
C LYS A 34 -7.00 20.62 -3.47
N HIS A 35 -7.79 19.83 -4.19
CA HIS A 35 -8.66 18.81 -3.61
C HIS A 35 -8.05 17.40 -3.69
N ASP A 36 -6.82 17.26 -4.16
CA ASP A 36 -6.17 15.96 -4.23
C ASP A 36 -5.75 15.52 -2.83
N THR A 37 -6.25 14.35 -2.43
CA THR A 37 -5.96 13.77 -1.12
C THR A 37 -4.89 12.68 -1.20
N GLY A 38 -4.46 12.30 -2.40
CA GLY A 38 -3.61 11.13 -2.60
C GLY A 38 -4.35 9.80 -2.47
N GLY A 39 -5.68 9.84 -2.34
CA GLY A 39 -6.48 8.63 -2.11
C GLY A 39 -6.48 7.62 -3.25
N ARG A 40 -6.06 8.03 -4.44
CA ARG A 40 -5.94 7.14 -5.61
C ARG A 40 -4.61 6.42 -5.68
N ILE A 41 -3.63 6.81 -4.87
CA ILE A 41 -2.32 6.15 -4.82
C ILE A 41 -2.52 4.75 -4.24
N PRO A 42 -2.00 3.69 -4.91
CA PRO A 42 -2.04 2.34 -4.33
C PRO A 42 -1.38 2.32 -2.96
N ARG A 43 -2.00 1.66 -2.01
CA ARG A 43 -1.53 1.67 -0.61
C ARG A 43 -0.17 1.01 -0.41
N HIS A 44 0.26 0.19 -1.37
CA HIS A 44 1.58 -0.47 -1.35
C HIS A 44 2.63 0.26 -2.20
N ASP A 45 2.30 1.42 -2.74
CA ASP A 45 3.24 2.21 -3.54
C ASP A 45 4.49 2.51 -2.71
N VAL A 46 5.66 2.17 -3.26
CA VAL A 46 6.95 2.29 -2.56
C VAL A 46 7.23 3.74 -2.17
N ASN A 47 6.90 4.67 -3.05
CA ASN A 47 7.11 6.10 -2.78
C ASN A 47 6.12 6.64 -1.74
N LEU A 48 4.90 6.09 -1.71
CA LEU A 48 3.94 6.43 -0.65
C LEU A 48 4.42 5.94 0.72
N VAL A 49 4.86 4.69 0.80
CA VAL A 49 5.41 4.12 2.03
C VAL A 49 6.59 4.94 2.51
N LYS A 50 7.52 5.28 1.61
CA LYS A 50 8.69 6.10 1.94
C LYS A 50 8.29 7.49 2.43
N THR A 51 7.30 8.12 1.80
CA THR A 51 6.79 9.42 2.22
C THR A 51 6.31 9.38 3.67
N VAL A 52 5.51 8.38 4.03
CA VAL A 52 4.99 8.24 5.39
C VAL A 52 6.09 7.89 6.38
N GLU A 53 7.03 7.02 6.01
CA GLU A 53 8.17 6.68 6.86
C GLU A 53 9.04 7.91 7.17
N ASP A 54 9.32 8.72 6.15
CA ASP A 54 10.22 9.87 6.29
C ASP A 54 9.56 11.05 7.01
N LEU A 55 8.28 11.32 6.75
CA LEU A 55 7.58 12.46 7.32
C LEU A 55 6.86 12.14 8.64
N GLY A 56 6.54 10.88 8.90
CA GLY A 56 5.82 10.49 10.10
C GLY A 56 4.48 11.22 10.23
N LYS A 57 4.25 11.87 11.37
CA LYS A 57 3.00 12.60 11.65
C LYS A 57 2.75 13.75 10.68
N GLU A 58 3.79 14.32 10.10
CA GLU A 58 3.67 15.41 9.14
C GLU A 58 3.07 14.97 7.80
N ALA A 59 3.01 13.65 7.55
CA ALA A 59 2.35 13.11 6.37
C ALA A 59 0.83 13.13 6.49
N ASN A 60 0.29 13.17 7.70
CA ASN A 60 -1.14 13.10 7.93
C ASN A 60 -1.84 14.36 7.44
N GLY A 61 -2.85 14.18 6.58
CA GLY A 61 -3.76 15.24 6.22
C GLY A 61 -4.79 15.51 7.31
N GLU A 62 -5.76 16.36 7.00
CA GLU A 62 -6.81 16.70 7.94
C GLU A 62 -7.67 15.47 8.27
N HIS A 63 -7.92 15.24 9.56
CA HIS A 63 -8.71 14.10 10.06
C HIS A 63 -8.19 12.75 9.61
N THR A 64 -6.88 12.61 9.48
CA THR A 64 -6.23 11.39 9.02
C THR A 64 -5.18 10.94 10.02
N HIS A 65 -5.05 9.62 10.17
CA HIS A 65 -3.97 9.01 10.92
C HIS A 65 -3.39 7.86 10.08
N LEU A 66 -2.31 8.15 9.36
CA LEU A 66 -1.68 7.18 8.48
C LEU A 66 -0.79 6.25 9.30
N VAL A 67 -0.95 4.96 9.06
CA VAL A 67 -0.13 3.92 9.67
C VAL A 67 0.41 3.00 8.60
N ILE A 68 1.59 2.45 8.86
CA ILE A 68 2.22 1.47 7.98
C ILE A 68 2.03 0.10 8.61
N ILE A 69 1.46 -0.84 7.85
CA ILE A 69 1.33 -2.22 8.27
C ILE A 69 2.06 -3.13 7.32
N ASP A 70 2.57 -4.24 7.84
CA ASP A 70 3.26 -5.25 7.07
C ASP A 70 2.28 -6.35 6.69
N VAL A 71 2.19 -6.66 5.39
CA VAL A 71 1.28 -7.68 4.89
C VAL A 71 2.06 -8.82 4.25
N ALA A 72 1.47 -10.02 4.31
CA ALA A 72 2.14 -11.24 3.85
C ALA A 72 2.37 -11.23 2.33
N HIS A 73 1.44 -10.66 1.56
CA HIS A 73 1.50 -10.67 0.10
C HIS A 73 0.68 -9.55 -0.50
N GLU A 74 0.82 -9.37 -1.82
CA GLU A 74 0.16 -8.31 -2.59
C GLU A 74 -1.33 -8.57 -2.86
N PHE A 75 -1.85 -9.74 -2.53
CA PHE A 75 -3.26 -10.09 -2.77
C PHE A 75 -4.11 -9.62 -1.60
N TYR A 76 -4.31 -8.33 -1.51
CA TYR A 76 -5.10 -7.70 -0.47
C TYR A 76 -6.10 -6.73 -1.09
N SER A 77 -7.13 -6.42 -0.32
CA SER A 77 -8.01 -5.31 -0.59
C SER A 77 -8.18 -4.49 0.68
N THR A 78 -8.60 -3.26 0.52
CA THR A 78 -8.95 -2.41 1.66
C THR A 78 -10.44 -2.15 1.66
N THR A 79 -11.03 -2.09 2.85
CA THR A 79 -12.41 -1.66 3.04
C THR A 79 -12.39 -0.36 3.83
N SER A 80 -13.41 0.46 3.66
CA SER A 80 -13.50 1.74 4.36
C SER A 80 -14.86 1.85 5.06
N TYR A 81 -14.84 2.25 6.32
CA TYR A 81 -16.02 2.58 7.09
C TYR A 81 -15.83 3.93 7.76
N ASP A 82 -16.64 4.91 7.38
CA ASP A 82 -16.50 6.31 7.82
C ASP A 82 -15.08 6.85 7.65
N GLY A 83 -14.38 6.40 6.62
CA GLY A 83 -13.01 6.81 6.32
C GLY A 83 -11.93 5.96 6.97
N ILE A 84 -12.25 5.14 7.97
CA ILE A 84 -11.31 4.19 8.55
C ILE A 84 -11.11 3.04 7.57
N GLU A 85 -9.86 2.81 7.18
CA GLU A 85 -9.52 1.72 6.29
C GLU A 85 -9.16 0.45 7.07
N SER A 86 -9.59 -0.69 6.55
CA SER A 86 -9.22 -2.01 7.09
C SER A 86 -8.68 -2.88 5.97
N LEU A 87 -7.77 -3.76 6.34
CA LEU A 87 -7.12 -4.67 5.40
C LEU A 87 -7.87 -6.01 5.34
N LEU A 88 -8.05 -6.52 4.12
CA LEU A 88 -8.52 -7.89 3.88
C LEU A 88 -7.50 -8.61 3.00
N LEU A 89 -6.90 -9.68 3.53
CA LEU A 89 -6.04 -10.55 2.74
C LEU A 89 -6.91 -11.50 1.92
N ASN A 90 -6.62 -11.61 0.62
CA ASN A 90 -7.31 -12.55 -0.26
C ASN A 90 -6.46 -13.81 -0.45
N ASN A 91 -6.63 -14.77 0.45
CA ASN A 91 -5.87 -16.01 0.42
C ASN A 91 -6.24 -16.90 -0.77
N ASP A 92 -7.46 -16.80 -1.27
CA ASP A 92 -7.88 -17.57 -2.46
C ASP A 92 -7.13 -17.08 -3.70
N MET A 93 -7.00 -15.76 -3.88
CA MET A 93 -6.20 -15.20 -4.96
C MET A 93 -4.73 -15.54 -4.82
N ALA A 94 -4.20 -15.54 -3.60
CA ALA A 94 -2.81 -15.93 -3.34
C ALA A 94 -2.58 -17.40 -3.73
N ARG A 95 -3.50 -18.30 -3.38
CA ARG A 95 -3.42 -19.72 -3.77
C ARG A 95 -3.50 -19.89 -5.29
N ALA A 96 -4.41 -19.18 -5.93
CA ALA A 96 -4.55 -19.21 -7.39
C ALA A 96 -3.26 -18.75 -8.07
N HIS A 97 -2.63 -17.71 -7.55
CA HIS A 97 -1.34 -17.23 -8.02
C HIS A 97 -0.27 -18.32 -7.91
N LEU A 98 -0.18 -19.00 -6.76
CA LEU A 98 0.82 -20.06 -6.55
C LEU A 98 0.62 -21.23 -7.49
N VAL A 99 -0.62 -21.63 -7.73
CA VAL A 99 -0.93 -22.72 -8.68
C VAL A 99 -0.49 -22.33 -10.10
N LYS A 100 -0.82 -21.11 -10.52
CA LYS A 100 -0.42 -20.59 -11.83
C LYS A 100 1.10 -20.51 -11.95
N PHE A 101 1.76 -19.97 -10.93
CA PHE A 101 3.22 -19.85 -10.90
C PHE A 101 3.89 -21.20 -11.03
N ALA A 102 3.42 -22.22 -10.29
CA ALA A 102 3.97 -23.57 -10.36
C ALA A 102 3.81 -24.21 -11.75
N LYS A 103 2.70 -23.90 -12.45
CA LYS A 103 2.48 -24.39 -13.82
C LYS A 103 3.39 -23.73 -14.85
N GLU A 104 3.74 -22.47 -14.63
CA GLU A 104 4.55 -21.67 -15.57
C GLU A 104 6.06 -21.84 -15.34
N HIS A 105 6.47 -22.37 -14.19
CA HIS A 105 7.88 -22.49 -13.80
C HIS A 105 8.25 -23.95 -13.58
N THR A 106 9.42 -24.34 -14.06
CA THR A 106 9.96 -25.70 -13.87
C THR A 106 11.06 -25.74 -12.82
N ASP A 107 11.53 -24.60 -12.37
CA ASP A 107 12.58 -24.49 -11.34
C ASP A 107 11.96 -24.65 -9.96
N HIS A 108 12.30 -25.75 -9.29
CA HIS A 108 11.80 -26.04 -7.95
C HIS A 108 12.20 -24.98 -6.92
N MET A 109 13.39 -24.38 -7.07
CA MET A 109 13.84 -23.32 -6.15
C MET A 109 13.00 -22.06 -6.32
N ALA A 110 12.68 -21.69 -7.57
CA ALA A 110 11.83 -20.53 -7.83
C ALA A 110 10.43 -20.74 -7.26
N ILE A 111 9.85 -21.93 -7.42
CA ILE A 111 8.53 -22.26 -6.87
C ILE A 111 8.57 -22.23 -5.35
N ALA A 112 9.59 -22.84 -4.72
CA ALA A 112 9.73 -22.85 -3.27
C ALA A 112 9.87 -21.43 -2.71
N ASN A 113 10.64 -20.58 -3.38
CA ASN A 113 10.83 -19.18 -2.96
C ASN A 113 9.53 -18.40 -3.08
N GLU A 114 8.74 -18.61 -4.13
CA GLU A 114 7.46 -17.93 -4.28
C GLU A 114 6.44 -18.37 -3.24
N ILE A 115 6.38 -19.66 -2.93
CA ILE A 115 5.53 -20.19 -1.85
C ILE A 115 5.93 -19.55 -0.52
N ASP A 116 7.23 -19.51 -0.22
CA ASP A 116 7.74 -18.90 1.02
C ASP A 116 7.37 -17.42 1.09
N ARG A 117 7.53 -16.68 0.00
CA ARG A 117 7.18 -15.26 -0.07
C ARG A 117 5.70 -15.01 0.23
N ILE A 118 4.80 -15.80 -0.37
CA ILE A 118 3.36 -15.63 -0.24
C ILE A 118 2.83 -16.14 1.10
N MET A 119 3.36 -17.26 1.58
CA MET A 119 2.85 -17.92 2.79
C MET A 119 3.57 -17.46 4.07
N ARG A 120 4.56 -16.60 3.96
CA ARG A 120 5.25 -16.06 5.12
C ARG A 120 4.32 -15.14 5.90
N LEU A 121 3.98 -15.55 7.09
CA LEU A 121 3.12 -14.80 8.01
C LEU A 121 3.96 -14.08 9.07
#